data_c3290ee688ef039f87b2cecce17d9591
#
_entry.id   c3290ee688ef039f87b2cecce17d9591
#
_cell.length_a   1.000
_cell.length_b   1.000
_cell.length_c   1.000
_cell.angle_alpha   90.00
_cell.angle_beta   90.00
_cell.angle_gamma   90.00
#
_symmetry.space_group_name_H-M   'P 1'
#
loop_
_entity.id
_entity.type
_entity.pdbx_description
1 polymer ?
#
loop_
_entity_poly.entity_id
_entity_poly.type
_entity_poly.pdbx_seq_one_letter_code
_entity_poly.pdbx_strand_id
1 'polypeptide(L)'
;EEKIAYLVEMRSSGRNRVQDYAEKFGVEFFPGEKPWGVKADVVMPSAMQNDVHMEQAKQIAANGVKYYIEVANMPTTNEALSYLMSQPGVIVAPSKAVNAGGVATSALEMAQNSERLVWTEEEVDQRLRQIMNNIYTMSVEAAEKYGLGYNLVAGANIAGFQRVADAMMAQGIF
;
A
#
# COMPACT_ATOMS: atom_id res chain seq x y z
N GLU A 1 -4.89 19.64 -12.73
CA GLU A 1 -6.19 19.21 -13.28
C GLU A 1 -6.05 18.68 -14.72
N GLU A 2 -5.45 19.42 -15.66
CA GLU A 2 -5.29 19.02 -17.06
C GLU A 2 -4.64 17.65 -17.25
N LYS A 3 -3.56 17.36 -16.53
CA LYS A 3 -2.85 16.06 -16.60
C LYS A 3 -3.71 14.89 -16.16
N ILE A 4 -4.52 15.08 -15.11
CA ILE A 4 -5.44 14.06 -14.61
C ILE A 4 -6.57 13.84 -15.62
N ALA A 5 -7.16 14.91 -16.14
CA ALA A 5 -8.21 14.83 -17.16
C ALA A 5 -7.72 14.04 -18.39
N TYR A 6 -6.49 14.29 -18.84
CA TYR A 6 -5.92 13.57 -19.97
C TYR A 6 -5.69 12.07 -19.67
N LEU A 7 -5.26 11.72 -18.46
CA LEU A 7 -5.12 10.30 -18.07
C LEU A 7 -6.47 9.58 -18.06
N VAL A 8 -7.53 10.26 -17.60
CA VAL A 8 -8.90 9.71 -17.63
C VAL A 8 -9.37 9.53 -19.08
N GLU A 9 -9.14 10.52 -19.95
CA GLU A 9 -9.46 10.44 -21.37
C GLU A 9 -8.71 9.30 -22.08
N MET A 10 -7.42 9.17 -21.85
CA MET A 10 -6.60 8.07 -22.38
C MET A 10 -7.17 6.71 -21.99
N ARG A 11 -7.54 6.54 -20.74
CA ARG A 11 -8.11 5.30 -20.23
C ARG A 11 -9.47 4.99 -20.85
N SER A 12 -10.35 5.95 -20.95
CA SER A 12 -11.71 5.80 -21.51
C SER A 12 -11.70 5.54 -23.02
N SER A 13 -10.71 6.08 -23.75
CA SER A 13 -10.57 5.89 -25.19
C SER A 13 -9.96 4.55 -25.60
N GLY A 14 -9.57 3.70 -24.65
CA GLY A 14 -8.88 2.43 -24.90
C GLY A 14 -7.43 2.56 -25.36
N ARG A 15 -6.92 3.78 -25.52
CA ARG A 15 -5.52 4.09 -25.85
C ARG A 15 -4.72 4.30 -24.57
N ASN A 16 -4.56 3.28 -23.78
CA ASN A 16 -3.88 3.37 -22.49
C ASN A 16 -2.35 3.24 -22.66
N ARG A 17 -1.73 4.14 -23.42
CA ARG A 17 -0.28 4.15 -23.67
C ARG A 17 0.37 5.34 -22.95
N VAL A 18 1.24 5.04 -22.01
CA VAL A 18 2.02 6.06 -21.26
C VAL A 18 2.87 6.94 -22.20
N GLN A 19 3.30 6.40 -23.34
CA GLN A 19 4.00 7.15 -24.37
C GLN A 19 3.20 8.36 -24.87
N ASP A 20 1.91 8.22 -25.11
CA ASP A 20 1.04 9.32 -25.58
C ASP A 20 0.98 10.45 -24.55
N TYR A 21 1.02 10.11 -23.27
CA TYR A 21 1.12 11.10 -22.19
C TYR A 21 2.47 11.84 -22.21
N ALA A 22 3.55 11.08 -22.38
CA ALA A 22 4.89 11.64 -22.43
C ALA A 22 5.07 12.61 -23.59
N GLU A 23 4.59 12.25 -24.76
CA GLU A 23 4.61 13.09 -25.96
C GLU A 23 3.80 14.38 -25.78
N LYS A 24 2.59 14.26 -25.18
CA LYS A 24 1.73 15.44 -24.96
C LYS A 24 2.31 16.44 -23.97
N PHE A 25 2.91 15.96 -22.88
CA PHE A 25 3.38 16.83 -21.79
C PHE A 25 4.89 17.05 -21.79
N GLY A 26 5.62 16.54 -22.78
CA GLY A 26 7.07 16.74 -22.92
C GLY A 26 7.85 16.15 -21.75
N VAL A 27 7.43 15.00 -21.22
CA VAL A 27 8.14 14.31 -20.14
C VAL A 27 8.89 13.09 -20.66
N GLU A 28 9.92 12.67 -19.95
CA GLU A 28 10.73 11.53 -20.32
C GLU A 28 9.90 10.22 -20.33
N PHE A 29 10.19 9.35 -21.28
CA PHE A 29 9.58 8.05 -21.41
C PHE A 29 10.66 7.00 -21.67
N PHE A 30 10.64 5.92 -20.91
CA PHE A 30 11.61 4.83 -20.97
C PHE A 30 10.89 3.53 -21.35
N PRO A 31 10.80 3.19 -22.64
CA PRO A 31 10.05 2.02 -23.08
C PRO A 31 10.68 0.72 -22.59
N GLY A 32 9.86 -0.12 -21.95
CA GLY A 32 10.29 -1.42 -21.42
C GLY A 32 11.09 -1.38 -20.13
N GLU A 33 11.35 -0.19 -19.57
CA GLU A 33 12.05 -0.05 -18.30
C GLU A 33 11.09 0.05 -17.13
N LYS A 34 11.54 -0.41 -15.96
CA LYS A 34 10.85 -0.24 -14.69
C LYS A 34 11.26 1.07 -14.02
N PRO A 35 10.35 1.79 -13.31
CA PRO A 35 10.63 3.12 -12.77
C PRO A 35 11.51 3.12 -11.52
N TRP A 36 11.95 1.97 -11.05
CA TRP A 36 12.59 1.83 -9.73
C TRP A 36 13.99 2.48 -9.63
N GLY A 37 14.59 2.84 -10.76
CA GLY A 37 15.83 3.60 -10.83
C GLY A 37 15.68 5.12 -10.63
N VAL A 38 14.44 5.63 -10.63
CA VAL A 38 14.15 7.06 -10.45
C VAL A 38 14.31 7.44 -8.98
N LYS A 39 15.05 8.53 -8.73
CA LYS A 39 15.24 9.05 -7.37
C LYS A 39 13.94 9.60 -6.82
N ALA A 40 13.51 9.08 -5.67
CA ALA A 40 12.30 9.50 -4.99
C ALA A 40 12.44 9.31 -3.47
N ASP A 41 11.83 10.20 -2.68
CA ASP A 41 11.72 10.04 -1.22
C ASP A 41 10.70 8.97 -0.83
N VAL A 42 9.66 8.78 -1.65
CA VAL A 42 8.56 7.85 -1.45
C VAL A 42 8.41 6.96 -2.67
N VAL A 43 8.42 5.66 -2.48
CA VAL A 43 8.17 4.66 -3.52
C VAL A 43 6.94 3.84 -3.18
N MET A 44 5.98 3.79 -4.10
CA MET A 44 4.68 3.14 -3.92
C MET A 44 4.38 2.15 -5.06
N PRO A 45 4.86 0.91 -4.99
CA PRO A 45 4.54 -0.10 -6.00
C PRO A 45 3.05 -0.44 -5.95
N SER A 46 2.32 -0.10 -7.02
CA SER A 46 0.86 -0.13 -7.04
C SER A 46 0.27 -1.00 -8.16
N ALA A 47 1.10 -1.68 -8.96
CA ALA A 47 0.65 -2.36 -10.17
C ALA A 47 0.52 -3.87 -9.99
N MET A 48 1.62 -4.60 -9.89
CA MET A 48 1.62 -6.05 -9.98
C MET A 48 2.31 -6.72 -8.80
N GLN A 49 1.91 -7.96 -8.54
CA GLN A 49 2.58 -8.85 -7.60
C GLN A 49 4.00 -9.17 -8.08
N ASN A 50 4.96 -9.22 -7.14
CA ASN A 50 6.35 -9.52 -7.41
C ASN A 50 7.01 -8.64 -8.49
N ASP A 51 6.63 -7.38 -8.57
CA ASP A 51 7.21 -6.43 -9.51
C ASP A 51 8.61 -5.95 -9.08
N VAL A 52 8.86 -5.91 -7.77
CA VAL A 52 10.13 -5.48 -7.17
C VAL A 52 10.92 -6.70 -6.68
N HIS A 53 12.00 -7.03 -7.37
CA HIS A 53 12.98 -8.05 -6.99
C HIS A 53 14.20 -7.41 -6.30
N MET A 54 15.17 -8.22 -5.92
CA MET A 54 16.37 -7.77 -5.21
C MET A 54 17.14 -6.68 -5.95
N GLU A 55 17.24 -6.76 -7.27
CA GLU A 55 17.95 -5.77 -8.07
C GLU A 55 17.28 -4.41 -7.98
N GLN A 56 15.95 -4.35 -8.16
CA GLN A 56 15.16 -3.13 -8.03
C GLN A 56 15.21 -2.58 -6.60
N ALA A 57 15.13 -3.45 -5.60
CA ALA A 57 15.25 -3.03 -4.20
C ALA A 57 16.59 -2.35 -3.88
N LYS A 58 17.69 -2.85 -4.45
CA LYS A 58 19.00 -2.22 -4.33
C LYS A 58 19.04 -0.85 -4.99
N GLN A 59 18.43 -0.69 -6.17
CA GLN A 59 18.33 0.59 -6.86
C GLN A 59 17.53 1.60 -6.03
N ILE A 60 16.35 1.19 -5.52
CA ILE A 60 15.50 2.00 -4.66
C ILE A 60 16.26 2.48 -3.42
N ALA A 61 16.94 1.58 -2.73
CA ALA A 61 17.73 1.91 -1.54
C ALA A 61 18.90 2.86 -1.87
N ALA A 62 19.62 2.61 -2.95
CA ALA A 62 20.74 3.45 -3.41
C ALA A 62 20.29 4.88 -3.77
N ASN A 63 19.05 5.05 -4.21
CA ASN A 63 18.45 6.36 -4.51
C ASN A 63 18.05 7.16 -3.26
N GLY A 64 18.20 6.58 -2.06
CA GLY A 64 17.93 7.25 -0.79
C GLY A 64 16.43 7.36 -0.45
N VAL A 65 15.65 6.36 -0.81
CA VAL A 65 14.24 6.27 -0.42
C VAL A 65 14.10 6.34 1.10
N LYS A 66 13.09 7.07 1.58
CA LYS A 66 12.73 7.15 3.00
C LYS A 66 11.52 6.30 3.34
N TYR A 67 10.54 6.27 2.44
CA TYR A 67 9.29 5.55 2.63
C TYR A 67 9.06 4.60 1.46
N TYR A 68 8.99 3.32 1.78
CA TYR A 68 8.62 2.27 0.84
C TYR A 68 7.25 1.71 1.24
N ILE A 69 6.24 1.97 0.42
CA ILE A 69 4.83 1.74 0.78
C ILE A 69 4.21 0.76 -0.23
N GLU A 70 4.00 -0.48 0.18
CA GLU A 70 3.42 -1.51 -0.67
C GLU A 70 1.91 -1.29 -0.87
N VAL A 71 1.51 -0.81 -2.04
CA VAL A 71 0.09 -0.57 -2.37
C VAL A 71 -0.55 -1.77 -3.06
N ALA A 72 0.15 -2.38 -4.03
CA ALA A 72 -0.32 -3.63 -4.65
C ALA A 72 -0.24 -4.82 -3.67
N ASN A 73 -0.92 -5.90 -3.99
CA ASN A 73 -0.80 -7.14 -3.23
C ASN A 73 0.56 -7.80 -3.49
N MET A 74 1.37 -7.91 -2.44
CA MET A 74 2.70 -8.52 -2.51
C MET A 74 3.56 -8.01 -3.69
N PRO A 75 3.76 -6.69 -3.86
CA PRO A 75 4.52 -6.19 -5.01
C PRO A 75 6.00 -6.53 -4.94
N THR A 76 6.50 -6.84 -3.76
CA THR A 76 7.91 -7.07 -3.46
C THR A 76 8.14 -8.53 -3.08
N THR A 77 9.18 -9.14 -3.64
CA THR A 77 9.59 -10.49 -3.21
C THR A 77 10.07 -10.45 -1.75
N ASN A 78 9.92 -11.56 -1.02
CA ASN A 78 10.28 -11.63 0.41
C ASN A 78 11.75 -11.24 0.67
N GLU A 79 12.66 -11.65 -0.20
CA GLU A 79 14.08 -11.32 -0.09
C GLU A 79 14.32 -9.81 -0.28
N ALA A 80 13.67 -9.21 -1.28
CA ALA A 80 13.76 -7.78 -1.55
C ALA A 80 13.14 -6.95 -0.42
N LEU A 81 12.01 -7.38 0.14
CA LEU A 81 11.37 -6.74 1.27
C LEU A 81 12.27 -6.76 2.51
N SER A 82 12.84 -7.93 2.83
CA SER A 82 13.78 -8.08 3.94
C SER A 82 15.01 -7.20 3.77
N TYR A 83 15.51 -7.06 2.55
CA TYR A 83 16.62 -6.18 2.23
C TYR A 83 16.23 -4.70 2.48
N LEU A 84 15.09 -4.22 1.98
CA LEU A 84 14.64 -2.85 2.20
C LEU A 84 14.43 -2.54 3.69
N MET A 85 13.86 -3.48 4.44
CA MET A 85 13.68 -3.36 5.89
C MET A 85 15.01 -3.27 6.66
N SER A 86 16.08 -3.82 6.13
CA SER A 86 17.42 -3.77 6.73
C SER A 86 18.16 -2.45 6.44
N GLN A 87 17.67 -1.62 5.53
CA GLN A 87 18.34 -0.39 5.16
C GLN A 87 18.12 0.72 6.20
N PRO A 88 19.17 1.39 6.68
CA PRO A 88 19.04 2.48 7.64
C PRO A 88 18.17 3.62 7.10
N GLY A 89 17.19 4.05 7.90
CA GLY A 89 16.32 5.19 7.57
C GLY A 89 15.21 4.90 6.57
N VAL A 90 15.06 3.66 6.12
CA VAL A 90 13.94 3.25 5.26
C VAL A 90 12.78 2.73 6.13
N ILE A 91 11.64 3.36 5.99
CA ILE A 91 10.39 2.90 6.60
C ILE A 91 9.60 2.10 5.56
N VAL A 92 9.28 0.86 5.91
CA VAL A 92 8.51 -0.04 5.05
C VAL A 92 7.10 -0.22 5.62
N ALA A 93 6.08 0.12 4.81
CA ALA A 93 4.68 -0.14 5.14
C ALA A 93 4.16 -1.34 4.33
N PRO A 94 3.67 -2.41 5.00
CA PRO A 94 3.32 -3.66 4.32
C PRO A 94 2.00 -3.57 3.57
N SER A 95 1.89 -4.28 2.45
CA SER A 95 0.71 -4.31 1.58
C SER A 95 -0.59 -4.60 2.31
N LYS A 96 -0.59 -5.59 3.21
CA LYS A 96 -1.78 -6.01 3.98
C LYS A 96 -2.37 -4.92 4.88
N ALA A 97 -1.56 -3.95 5.31
CA ALA A 97 -2.03 -2.81 6.08
C ALA A 97 -2.37 -1.62 5.16
N VAL A 98 -1.51 -1.35 4.18
CA VAL A 98 -1.64 -0.20 3.27
C VAL A 98 -2.87 -0.31 2.38
N ASN A 99 -3.11 -1.46 1.77
CA ASN A 99 -4.20 -1.64 0.81
C ASN A 99 -5.53 -2.10 1.44
N ALA A 100 -5.60 -2.19 2.74
CA ALA A 100 -6.81 -2.57 3.47
C ALA A 100 -8.00 -1.60 3.26
N GLY A 101 -7.72 -0.37 2.81
CA GLY A 101 -8.75 0.64 2.51
C GLY A 101 -9.75 0.19 1.44
N GLY A 102 -9.31 -0.55 0.42
CA GLY A 102 -10.18 -1.07 -0.62
C GLY A 102 -11.23 -2.04 -0.06
N VAL A 103 -10.81 -3.05 0.69
CA VAL A 103 -11.72 -4.01 1.31
C VAL A 103 -12.58 -3.37 2.41
N ALA A 104 -12.03 -2.40 3.13
CA ALA A 104 -12.79 -1.65 4.13
C ALA A 104 -13.95 -0.86 3.49
N THR A 105 -13.70 -0.19 2.37
CA THR A 105 -14.74 0.51 1.61
C THR A 105 -15.82 -0.43 1.10
N SER A 106 -15.43 -1.62 0.60
CA SER A 106 -16.40 -2.66 0.21
C SER A 106 -17.25 -3.11 1.39
N ALA A 107 -16.68 -3.27 2.59
CA ALA A 107 -17.43 -3.61 3.78
C ALA A 107 -18.40 -2.49 4.20
N LEU A 108 -17.99 -1.23 4.08
CA LEU A 108 -18.87 -0.08 4.31
C LEU A 108 -20.04 -0.05 3.32
N GLU A 109 -19.78 -0.33 2.04
CA GLU A 109 -20.82 -0.44 1.01
C GLU A 109 -21.82 -1.55 1.33
N MET A 110 -21.35 -2.73 1.72
CA MET A 110 -22.20 -3.83 2.13
C MET A 110 -23.07 -3.47 3.35
N ALA A 111 -22.50 -2.79 4.34
CA ALA A 111 -23.24 -2.33 5.52
C ALA A 111 -24.32 -1.32 5.12
N GLN A 112 -23.98 -0.29 4.33
CA GLN A 112 -24.91 0.71 3.83
C GLN A 112 -26.08 0.07 3.06
N ASN A 113 -25.77 -0.89 2.17
CA ASN A 113 -26.78 -1.61 1.40
C ASN A 113 -27.71 -2.44 2.30
N SER A 114 -27.18 -3.08 3.35
CA SER A 114 -27.96 -3.85 4.31
C SER A 114 -28.89 -2.98 5.17
N GLU A 115 -28.41 -1.82 5.57
CA GLU A 115 -29.17 -0.83 6.32
C GLU A 115 -30.22 -0.11 5.47
N ARG A 116 -30.10 -0.16 4.13
CA ARG A 116 -30.92 0.57 3.15
C ARG A 116 -30.89 2.09 3.37
N LEU A 117 -29.76 2.59 3.86
CA LEU A 117 -29.48 4.01 4.06
C LEU A 117 -28.48 4.48 3.00
N VAL A 118 -28.43 5.78 2.80
CA VAL A 118 -27.42 6.41 1.96
C VAL A 118 -26.56 7.32 2.84
N TRP A 119 -25.28 7.01 2.93
CA TRP A 119 -24.31 7.87 3.61
C TRP A 119 -23.76 8.90 2.65
N THR A 120 -23.36 10.05 3.16
CA THR A 120 -22.69 11.06 2.36
C THR A 120 -21.25 10.63 2.04
N GLU A 121 -20.65 11.28 1.05
CA GLU A 121 -19.25 11.05 0.70
C GLU A 121 -18.33 11.34 1.89
N GLU A 122 -18.61 12.41 2.63
CA GLU A 122 -17.85 12.81 3.83
C GLU A 122 -17.94 11.76 4.94
N GLU A 123 -19.11 11.18 5.17
CA GLU A 123 -19.28 10.11 6.17
C GLU A 123 -18.46 8.87 5.79
N VAL A 124 -18.46 8.48 4.52
CA VAL A 124 -17.68 7.32 4.04
C VAL A 124 -16.18 7.61 4.16
N ASP A 125 -15.72 8.78 3.73
CA ASP A 125 -14.30 9.18 3.83
C ASP A 125 -13.84 9.23 5.29
N GLN A 126 -14.65 9.78 6.19
CA GLN A 126 -14.33 9.83 7.62
C GLN A 126 -14.21 8.43 8.24
N ARG A 127 -15.11 7.51 7.90
CA ARG A 127 -15.07 6.11 8.36
C ARG A 127 -13.81 5.41 7.83
N LEU A 128 -13.50 5.60 6.54
CA LEU A 128 -12.30 5.03 5.92
C LEU A 128 -11.02 5.55 6.60
N ARG A 129 -10.92 6.86 6.82
CA ARG A 129 -9.78 7.46 7.55
C ARG A 129 -9.63 6.88 8.95
N GLN A 130 -10.72 6.71 9.67
CA GLN A 130 -10.69 6.11 11.00
C GLN A 130 -10.20 4.66 10.97
N ILE A 131 -10.66 3.86 9.99
CA ILE A 131 -10.22 2.48 9.81
C ILE A 131 -8.72 2.43 9.53
N MET A 132 -8.23 3.26 8.60
CA MET A 132 -6.81 3.28 8.23
C MET A 132 -5.92 3.76 9.39
N ASN A 133 -6.35 4.77 10.14
CA ASN A 133 -5.66 5.22 11.34
C ASN A 133 -5.58 4.11 12.40
N ASN A 134 -6.66 3.38 12.62
CA ASN A 134 -6.67 2.26 13.57
C ASN A 134 -5.70 1.15 13.14
N ILE A 135 -5.66 0.80 11.84
CA ILE A 135 -4.73 -0.20 11.31
C ILE A 135 -3.29 0.23 11.56
N TYR A 136 -2.96 1.49 11.28
CA TYR A 136 -1.64 2.04 11.54
C TYR A 136 -1.28 1.99 13.02
N THR A 137 -2.14 2.52 13.89
CA THR A 137 -1.93 2.56 15.34
C THR A 137 -1.72 1.16 15.92
N MET A 138 -2.60 0.21 15.58
CA MET A 138 -2.46 -1.18 16.02
C MET A 138 -1.15 -1.82 15.55
N SER A 139 -0.71 -1.50 14.34
CA SER A 139 0.56 -2.03 13.83
C SER A 139 1.77 -1.47 14.58
N VAL A 140 1.76 -0.16 14.88
CA VAL A 140 2.83 0.48 15.69
C VAL A 140 2.85 -0.09 17.10
N GLU A 141 1.71 -0.07 17.78
CA GLU A 141 1.59 -0.55 19.16
C GLU A 141 1.98 -2.03 19.30
N ALA A 142 1.60 -2.86 18.35
CA ALA A 142 1.99 -4.27 18.35
C ALA A 142 3.51 -4.44 18.19
N ALA A 143 4.14 -3.69 17.29
CA ALA A 143 5.59 -3.74 17.12
C ALA A 143 6.33 -3.27 18.38
N GLU A 144 5.90 -2.16 18.95
CA GLU A 144 6.50 -1.60 20.20
C GLU A 144 6.34 -2.56 21.38
N LYS A 145 5.14 -3.11 21.58
CA LYS A 145 4.84 -4.06 22.67
C LYS A 145 5.78 -5.26 22.70
N TYR A 146 6.22 -5.72 21.52
CA TYR A 146 7.12 -6.86 21.42
C TYR A 146 8.60 -6.46 21.20
N GLY A 147 8.94 -5.20 21.40
CA GLY A 147 10.33 -4.71 21.36
C GLY A 147 10.94 -4.67 19.95
N LEU A 148 10.11 -4.59 18.92
CA LEU A 148 10.53 -4.59 17.51
C LEU A 148 10.73 -3.19 16.93
N GLY A 149 10.63 -2.16 17.76
CA GLY A 149 10.73 -0.76 17.34
C GLY A 149 9.66 -0.39 16.31
N TYR A 150 9.99 0.52 15.40
CA TYR A 150 9.06 0.99 14.37
C TYR A 150 9.04 0.03 13.15
N ASN A 151 8.70 -1.24 13.40
CA ASN A 151 8.60 -2.28 12.38
C ASN A 151 7.13 -2.55 12.01
N LEU A 152 6.60 -1.80 11.04
CA LEU A 152 5.21 -1.90 10.62
C LEU A 152 4.86 -3.25 9.99
N VAL A 153 5.83 -3.93 9.38
CA VAL A 153 5.62 -5.26 8.76
C VAL A 153 5.36 -6.30 9.85
N ALA A 154 6.22 -6.36 10.86
CA ALA A 154 6.04 -7.25 12.00
C ALA A 154 4.80 -6.86 12.82
N GLY A 155 4.60 -5.56 13.07
CA GLY A 155 3.45 -5.05 13.81
C GLY A 155 2.11 -5.42 13.18
N ALA A 156 1.96 -5.26 11.87
CA ALA A 156 0.74 -5.66 11.16
C ALA A 156 0.48 -7.16 11.25
N ASN A 157 1.53 -8.00 11.16
CA ASN A 157 1.41 -9.44 11.32
C ASN A 157 0.96 -9.82 12.75
N ILE A 158 1.58 -9.23 13.76
CA ILE A 158 1.28 -9.51 15.17
C ILE A 158 -0.14 -9.05 15.51
N ALA A 159 -0.53 -7.83 15.12
CA ALA A 159 -1.86 -7.31 15.36
C ALA A 159 -2.95 -8.19 14.74
N GLY A 160 -2.75 -8.64 13.50
CA GLY A 160 -3.67 -9.56 12.83
C GLY A 160 -3.74 -10.93 13.52
N PHE A 161 -2.58 -11.50 13.88
CA PHE A 161 -2.52 -12.79 14.60
C PHE A 161 -3.17 -12.70 15.99
N GLN A 162 -2.90 -11.64 16.75
CA GLN A 162 -3.44 -11.47 18.10
C GLN A 162 -4.97 -11.51 18.08
N ARG A 163 -5.59 -10.88 17.11
CA ARG A 163 -7.06 -10.87 16.97
C ARG A 163 -7.64 -12.27 16.79
N VAL A 164 -6.95 -13.11 16.01
CA VAL A 164 -7.36 -14.52 15.82
C VAL A 164 -7.07 -15.33 17.07
N ALA A 165 -5.90 -15.15 17.69
CA ALA A 165 -5.51 -15.85 18.90
C ALA A 165 -6.49 -15.56 20.07
N ASP A 166 -6.86 -14.29 20.26
CA ASP A 166 -7.82 -13.89 21.29
C ASP A 166 -9.20 -14.55 21.06
N ALA A 167 -9.65 -14.63 19.81
CA ALA A 167 -10.89 -15.33 19.47
C ALA A 167 -10.78 -16.85 19.75
N MET A 168 -9.67 -17.48 19.39
CA MET A 168 -9.42 -18.89 19.69
C MET A 168 -9.39 -19.16 21.20
N MET A 169 -8.74 -18.28 21.96
CA MET A 169 -8.70 -18.39 23.43
C MET A 169 -10.11 -18.27 24.05
N ALA A 170 -10.93 -17.36 23.52
CA ALA A 170 -12.31 -17.15 24.02
C ALA A 170 -13.25 -18.32 23.66
N GLN A 171 -13.05 -18.93 22.49
CA GLN A 171 -13.89 -20.04 22.01
C GLN A 171 -13.41 -21.41 22.51
N GLY A 172 -12.18 -21.53 22.94
CA GLY A 172 -11.54 -22.79 23.30
C GLY A 172 -10.95 -23.52 22.08
N ILE A 173 -10.12 -24.52 22.37
CA ILE A 173 -9.55 -25.42 21.36
C ILE A 173 -10.29 -26.75 21.49
N PHE A 174 -10.98 -27.14 20.44
CA PHE A 174 -11.73 -28.40 20.36
C PHE A 174 -10.99 -29.41 19.51
#